data_52c770b61e87b210310c8b4ce44bb3eb
#
_entry.id   52c770b61e87b210310c8b4ce44bb3eb
#
_cell.length_a   1.000
_cell.length_b   1.000
_cell.length_c   1.000
_cell.angle_alpha   90.00
_cell.angle_beta   90.00
_cell.angle_gamma   90.00
#
_symmetry.space_group_name_H-M   'P 1'
#
loop_
_entity.id
_entity.type
_entity.pdbx_description
1 polymer ?
#
loop_
_entity_poly.entity_id
_entity_poly.type
_entity_poly.pdbx_seq_one_letter_code
_entity_poly.pdbx_strand_id
1 'polypeptide(L)'
;MLRAQPITSRYSEPYPVAASKKGLQVEMVDDALALGVKHAALNFNLTPLIDLKDDTNNPAWEYAGRTYRFRRSQLDGMDRRIKQLSDQGVVVSLIVLTYQSGEPARDRLMIHPGCITNAPNRLGNFNTVTEEGRGAFGAAMEFCAERWSRPDKKYGRVSGYIMGNEVNSHWWWANMGRVTMTEFANDYLRVMRLAHDAVRRQSSWARVYMSLEHHWNIRYDRKSEHTSFPAREFIDYFARRARTDGDFDWHVAFHPYPENLFEPRFWMDKSASNNVLTTPRITFKNIELLPAYLRRPELLYNGQPRRIILSEQGFHTPKGTNGEIIQAAAYALAYKKIEAIEGIDAFILHRHVDNKGEGGLMLGLRGLTPNATEARPKKKSWEVFRASDTPEWEMAFEFALPVVGLKSWNEVK
;
A
#
# COMPACT_ATOMS: atom_id res chain seq x y z
N MET A 1 -19.98 -9.13 17.42
CA MET A 1 -19.99 -8.35 16.17
C MET A 1 -19.95 -6.88 16.53
N LEU A 2 -18.98 -6.12 16.00
CA LEU A 2 -18.89 -4.68 16.23
C LEU A 2 -19.85 -4.00 15.24
N ARG A 3 -20.99 -3.50 15.71
CA ARG A 3 -21.86 -2.63 14.89
C ARG A 3 -21.22 -1.26 14.74
N ALA A 4 -21.32 -0.69 13.53
CA ALA A 4 -20.87 0.67 13.28
C ALA A 4 -21.62 1.63 14.21
N GLN A 5 -20.89 2.32 15.09
CA GLN A 5 -21.38 3.44 15.89
C GLN A 5 -20.99 4.74 15.18
N PRO A 6 -21.79 5.81 15.26
CA PRO A 6 -21.35 7.11 14.79
C PRO A 6 -20.06 7.52 15.50
N ILE A 7 -19.02 7.79 14.73
CA ILE A 7 -17.70 8.16 15.27
C ILE A 7 -17.53 9.68 15.10
N THR A 8 -17.33 10.38 16.20
CA THR A 8 -16.92 11.78 16.19
C THR A 8 -15.40 11.86 16.20
N SER A 9 -14.83 12.47 15.19
CA SER A 9 -13.38 12.62 15.06
C SER A 9 -12.87 13.77 15.94
N ARG A 10 -11.72 13.55 16.59
CA ARG A 10 -11.04 14.56 17.42
C ARG A 10 -10.56 15.74 16.58
N TYR A 11 -10.02 15.46 15.39
CA TYR A 11 -9.52 16.46 14.45
C TYR A 11 -10.29 16.39 13.15
N SER A 12 -10.76 17.54 12.67
CA SER A 12 -11.58 17.64 11.47
C SER A 12 -10.90 18.53 10.43
N GLU A 13 -10.51 17.95 9.30
CA GLU A 13 -9.96 18.63 8.15
C GLU A 13 -10.39 17.89 6.86
N PRO A 14 -10.32 18.53 5.69
CA PRO A 14 -10.55 17.85 4.43
C PRO A 14 -9.41 16.89 4.09
N TYR A 15 -9.72 15.86 3.30
CA TYR A 15 -8.67 15.00 2.74
C TYR A 15 -7.73 15.83 1.86
N PRO A 16 -6.41 15.71 1.99
CA PRO A 16 -5.48 16.51 1.18
C PRO A 16 -5.58 16.14 -0.30
N VAL A 17 -5.66 17.15 -1.15
CA VAL A 17 -5.69 16.98 -2.60
C VAL A 17 -4.27 17.21 -3.13
N ALA A 18 -3.68 16.15 -3.68
CA ALA A 18 -2.37 16.24 -4.33
C ALA A 18 -2.49 16.87 -5.73
N ALA A 19 -1.46 17.60 -6.16
CA ALA A 19 -1.44 18.23 -7.48
C ALA A 19 -1.35 17.21 -8.63
N SER A 20 -0.87 15.99 -8.36
CA SER A 20 -0.75 14.90 -9.32
C SER A 20 -0.76 13.53 -8.63
N LYS A 21 -0.80 12.45 -9.42
CA LYS A 21 -0.79 11.06 -8.91
C LYS A 21 0.62 10.53 -8.63
N LYS A 22 1.66 11.31 -8.92
CA LYS A 22 3.07 10.91 -8.82
C LYS A 22 3.47 10.56 -7.40
N GLY A 23 3.85 9.32 -7.18
CA GLY A 23 4.19 8.80 -5.86
C GLY A 23 5.35 7.81 -5.88
N LEU A 24 5.93 7.58 -4.70
CA LEU A 24 7.08 6.70 -4.51
C LEU A 24 7.00 6.01 -3.15
N GLN A 25 7.38 4.73 -3.09
CA GLN A 25 7.80 4.12 -1.83
C GLN A 25 9.17 4.70 -1.47
N VAL A 26 9.17 5.60 -0.48
CA VAL A 26 10.33 6.45 -0.21
C VAL A 26 11.37 5.74 0.66
N GLU A 27 12.61 5.69 0.20
CA GLU A 27 13.76 5.30 1.00
C GLU A 27 14.61 6.52 1.41
N MET A 28 14.85 7.44 0.46
CA MET A 28 15.67 8.65 0.61
C MET A 28 14.75 9.88 0.47
N VAL A 29 14.46 10.55 1.58
CA VAL A 29 13.46 11.64 1.60
C VAL A 29 13.88 12.80 0.70
N ASP A 30 15.14 13.25 0.80
CA ASP A 30 15.62 14.40 0.02
C ASP A 30 15.58 14.13 -1.50
N ASP A 31 15.94 12.90 -1.92
CA ASP A 31 15.85 12.51 -3.33
C ASP A 31 14.39 12.42 -3.81
N ALA A 32 13.50 11.90 -2.98
CA ALA A 32 12.07 11.86 -3.29
C ALA A 32 11.47 13.27 -3.46
N LEU A 33 11.85 14.20 -2.60
CA LEU A 33 11.44 15.60 -2.72
C LEU A 33 12.03 16.26 -3.99
N ALA A 34 13.31 15.99 -4.31
CA ALA A 34 13.94 16.45 -5.54
C ALA A 34 13.28 15.85 -6.81
N LEU A 35 12.72 14.63 -6.71
CA LEU A 35 11.93 13.99 -7.76
C LEU A 35 10.54 14.62 -7.91
N GLY A 36 10.11 15.45 -6.96
CA GLY A 36 8.82 16.15 -6.99
C GLY A 36 7.62 15.24 -6.69
N VAL A 37 7.79 14.23 -5.82
CA VAL A 37 6.70 13.34 -5.42
C VAL A 37 5.54 14.12 -4.79
N LYS A 38 4.32 13.68 -5.03
CA LYS A 38 3.08 14.21 -4.45
C LYS A 38 2.41 13.20 -3.50
N HIS A 39 2.79 11.92 -3.63
CA HIS A 39 2.40 10.85 -2.73
C HIS A 39 3.63 10.08 -2.27
N ALA A 40 3.60 9.60 -1.04
CA ALA A 40 4.65 8.73 -0.50
C ALA A 40 4.03 7.57 0.26
N ALA A 41 4.60 6.38 0.11
CA ALA A 41 4.32 5.25 0.99
C ALA A 41 5.56 4.92 1.82
N LEU A 42 5.34 4.61 3.10
CA LEU A 42 6.38 4.23 4.05
C LEU A 42 5.97 2.94 4.75
N ASN A 43 6.87 1.94 4.77
CA ASN A 43 6.64 0.74 5.55
C ASN A 43 6.67 1.05 7.05
N PHE A 44 5.66 0.59 7.77
CA PHE A 44 5.52 0.79 9.20
C PHE A 44 5.24 -0.54 9.92
N ASN A 45 6.25 -1.08 10.59
CA ASN A 45 6.13 -2.32 11.36
C ASN A 45 5.57 -2.05 12.76
N LEU A 46 4.36 -2.57 13.04
CA LEU A 46 3.73 -2.42 14.36
C LEU A 46 4.33 -3.32 15.43
N THR A 47 4.94 -4.45 15.04
CA THR A 47 5.39 -5.43 16.03
C THR A 47 6.39 -4.85 17.05
N PRO A 48 7.46 -4.12 16.63
CA PRO A 48 8.39 -3.53 17.60
C PRO A 48 7.88 -2.26 18.27
N LEU A 49 6.73 -1.71 17.84
CA LEU A 49 6.23 -0.44 18.35
C LEU A 49 5.83 -0.52 19.83
N ILE A 50 5.15 -1.62 20.23
CA ILE A 50 4.64 -1.74 21.59
C ILE A 50 5.77 -2.00 22.59
N ASP A 51 5.75 -1.29 23.71
CA ASP A 51 6.65 -1.50 24.83
C ASP A 51 6.08 -2.53 25.81
N LEU A 52 6.80 -3.63 26.02
CA LEU A 52 6.43 -4.68 26.97
C LEU A 52 7.04 -4.47 28.38
N LYS A 53 7.89 -3.44 28.54
CA LYS A 53 8.61 -3.19 29.79
C LYS A 53 7.99 -2.09 30.65
N ASP A 54 6.92 -1.45 30.13
CA ASP A 54 6.24 -0.31 30.76
C ASP A 54 7.20 0.85 31.11
N ASP A 55 8.20 1.11 30.24
CA ASP A 55 9.16 2.18 30.42
C ASP A 55 8.45 3.56 30.37
N THR A 56 8.46 4.27 31.48
CA THR A 56 7.80 5.59 31.63
C THR A 56 8.37 6.68 30.72
N ASN A 57 9.56 6.50 30.15
CA ASN A 57 10.13 7.41 29.13
C ASN A 57 9.44 7.27 27.76
N ASN A 58 8.74 6.16 27.53
CA ASN A 58 7.98 5.93 26.32
C ASN A 58 6.59 6.59 26.42
N PRO A 59 6.08 7.19 25.33
CA PRO A 59 4.75 7.78 25.29
C PRO A 59 3.68 6.75 25.63
N ALA A 60 2.73 7.16 26.48
CA ALA A 60 1.60 6.36 26.93
C ALA A 60 0.32 6.73 26.16
N TRP A 61 -0.59 5.78 26.03
CA TRP A 61 -1.91 5.95 25.47
C TRP A 61 -2.94 5.13 26.24
N GLU A 62 -4.02 5.77 26.63
CA GLU A 62 -5.16 5.09 27.25
C GLU A 62 -6.11 4.54 26.18
N TYR A 63 -6.35 3.24 26.22
CA TYR A 63 -7.26 2.58 25.30
C TYR A 63 -8.04 1.46 25.99
N ALA A 64 -9.37 1.49 25.90
CA ALA A 64 -10.26 0.50 26.50
C ALA A 64 -9.98 0.22 27.99
N GLY A 65 -9.66 1.26 28.78
CA GLY A 65 -9.39 1.17 30.20
C GLY A 65 -8.02 0.60 30.57
N ARG A 66 -7.10 0.51 29.61
CA ARG A 66 -5.70 0.08 29.82
C ARG A 66 -4.73 1.10 29.27
N THR A 67 -3.58 1.27 29.94
CA THR A 67 -2.46 2.08 29.49
C THR A 67 -1.54 1.24 28.61
N TYR A 68 -1.24 1.70 27.41
CA TYR A 68 -0.25 1.12 26.49
C TYR A 68 0.89 2.11 26.30
N ARG A 69 2.13 1.60 26.21
CA ARG A 69 3.30 2.43 25.92
C ARG A 69 3.91 2.06 24.58
N PHE A 70 4.42 3.06 23.87
CA PHE A 70 4.95 2.90 22.53
C PHE A 70 6.41 3.33 22.46
N ARG A 71 7.28 2.48 21.98
CA ARG A 71 8.73 2.70 21.96
C ARG A 71 9.10 3.92 21.13
N ARG A 72 9.62 4.94 21.79
CA ARG A 72 10.09 6.18 21.14
C ARG A 72 11.08 5.91 20.02
N SER A 73 12.01 4.97 20.20
CA SER A 73 12.98 4.57 19.18
C SER A 73 12.38 4.10 17.86
N GLN A 74 11.14 3.61 17.87
CA GLN A 74 10.40 3.21 16.65
C GLN A 74 9.64 4.38 16.01
N LEU A 75 9.36 5.42 16.79
CA LEU A 75 8.59 6.60 16.36
C LEU A 75 9.48 7.69 15.76
N ASP A 76 10.60 8.02 16.41
CA ASP A 76 11.40 9.21 16.09
C ASP A 76 11.91 9.23 14.63
N GLY A 77 12.29 8.07 14.08
CA GLY A 77 12.71 7.95 12.69
C GLY A 77 11.54 8.14 11.73
N MET A 78 10.38 7.59 12.07
CA MET A 78 9.16 7.69 11.28
C MET A 78 8.62 9.12 11.30
N ASP A 79 8.57 9.75 12.47
CA ASP A 79 8.13 11.14 12.63
C ASP A 79 8.92 12.10 11.74
N ARG A 80 10.25 11.98 11.74
CA ARG A 80 11.11 12.83 10.89
C ARG A 80 10.78 12.66 9.41
N ARG A 81 10.66 11.42 8.93
CA ARG A 81 10.34 11.13 7.52
C ARG A 81 8.95 11.62 7.14
N ILE A 82 7.94 11.33 7.96
CA ILE A 82 6.56 11.79 7.74
C ILE A 82 6.52 13.32 7.73
N LYS A 83 7.15 13.96 8.70
CA LYS A 83 7.16 15.42 8.81
C LYS A 83 7.83 16.08 7.62
N GLN A 84 9.03 15.63 7.23
CA GLN A 84 9.76 16.18 6.09
C GLN A 84 8.93 16.08 4.80
N LEU A 85 8.24 14.97 4.56
CA LEU A 85 7.40 14.78 3.38
C LEU A 85 6.11 15.62 3.46
N SER A 86 5.38 15.53 4.55
CA SER A 86 4.06 16.18 4.68
C SER A 86 4.15 17.71 4.79
N ASP A 87 5.23 18.27 5.36
CA ASP A 87 5.47 19.71 5.41
C ASP A 87 5.69 20.29 4.00
N GLN A 88 6.10 19.46 3.03
CA GLN A 88 6.22 19.81 1.61
C GLN A 88 4.94 19.50 0.81
N GLY A 89 3.83 19.23 1.49
CA GLY A 89 2.54 18.94 0.85
C GLY A 89 2.42 17.55 0.24
N VAL A 90 3.35 16.63 0.53
CA VAL A 90 3.26 15.24 0.09
C VAL A 90 2.21 14.49 0.90
N VAL A 91 1.30 13.80 0.23
CA VAL A 91 0.29 12.94 0.86
C VAL A 91 0.96 11.62 1.29
N VAL A 92 1.11 11.43 2.60
CA VAL A 92 1.82 10.26 3.14
C VAL A 92 0.83 9.16 3.51
N SER A 93 1.12 7.94 3.05
CA SER A 93 0.45 6.70 3.45
C SER A 93 1.43 5.76 4.15
N LEU A 94 0.95 5.05 5.17
CA LEU A 94 1.72 4.02 5.84
C LEU A 94 1.28 2.63 5.35
N ILE A 95 2.24 1.79 4.96
CA ILE A 95 2.02 0.35 4.77
C ILE A 95 2.22 -0.30 6.14
N VAL A 96 1.11 -0.59 6.80
CA VAL A 96 1.10 -1.10 8.18
C VAL A 96 1.27 -2.61 8.15
N LEU A 97 2.31 -3.11 8.80
CA LEU A 97 2.73 -4.51 8.75
C LEU A 97 3.03 -5.06 10.14
N THR A 98 2.98 -6.38 10.28
CA THR A 98 3.47 -7.11 11.45
C THR A 98 4.45 -8.18 11.03
N TYR A 99 5.70 -8.05 11.47
CA TYR A 99 6.75 -9.03 11.23
C TYR A 99 7.01 -9.87 12.49
N GLN A 100 7.22 -11.16 12.31
CA GLN A 100 7.71 -12.02 13.39
C GLN A 100 9.04 -11.47 13.92
N SER A 101 9.04 -11.06 15.19
CA SER A 101 10.21 -10.44 15.84
C SER A 101 11.20 -11.48 16.37
N GLY A 102 10.74 -12.70 16.63
CA GLY A 102 11.46 -13.72 17.36
C GLY A 102 11.39 -13.55 18.88
N GLU A 103 10.66 -12.55 19.40
CA GLU A 103 10.34 -12.35 20.81
C GLU A 103 8.93 -12.90 21.08
N PRO A 104 8.77 -14.08 21.72
CA PRO A 104 7.48 -14.76 21.78
C PRO A 104 6.36 -13.96 22.45
N ALA A 105 6.69 -13.14 23.45
CA ALA A 105 5.70 -12.32 24.14
C ALA A 105 5.12 -11.24 23.22
N ARG A 106 5.99 -10.60 22.40
CA ARG A 106 5.63 -9.58 21.44
C ARG A 106 4.85 -10.16 20.26
N ASP A 107 5.33 -11.29 19.73
CA ASP A 107 4.69 -11.98 18.61
C ASP A 107 3.29 -12.46 18.98
N ARG A 108 3.10 -13.05 20.18
CA ARG A 108 1.76 -13.43 20.68
C ARG A 108 0.79 -12.25 20.79
N LEU A 109 1.31 -11.06 21.12
CA LEU A 109 0.48 -9.87 21.27
C LEU A 109 0.08 -9.28 19.91
N MET A 110 1.03 -9.19 18.97
CA MET A 110 0.85 -8.40 17.75
C MET A 110 0.48 -9.22 16.52
N ILE A 111 0.81 -10.51 16.48
CA ILE A 111 0.66 -11.38 15.32
C ILE A 111 -0.47 -12.38 15.57
N HIS A 112 -1.26 -12.62 14.52
CA HIS A 112 -2.39 -13.57 14.55
C HIS A 112 -1.94 -14.94 15.10
N PRO A 113 -2.66 -15.53 16.07
CA PRO A 113 -2.27 -16.79 16.73
C PRO A 113 -2.18 -17.99 15.77
N GLY A 114 -2.87 -17.96 14.63
CA GLY A 114 -2.78 -18.96 13.58
C GLY A 114 -1.59 -18.78 12.63
N CYS A 115 -0.79 -17.70 12.78
CA CYS A 115 0.40 -17.50 11.97
C CYS A 115 1.40 -18.64 12.22
N ILE A 116 1.89 -19.26 11.13
CA ILE A 116 2.88 -20.33 11.25
C ILE A 116 4.24 -19.79 11.69
N THR A 117 4.99 -20.62 12.42
CA THR A 117 6.39 -20.33 12.73
C THR A 117 7.19 -20.22 11.42
N ASN A 118 8.03 -19.20 11.31
CA ASN A 118 8.82 -18.91 10.11
C ASN A 118 7.95 -18.70 8.84
N ALA A 119 6.83 -17.97 8.99
CA ALA A 119 6.00 -17.57 7.85
C ALA A 119 6.85 -16.96 6.73
N PRO A 120 6.51 -17.20 5.45
CA PRO A 120 7.21 -16.58 4.35
C PRO A 120 7.33 -15.06 4.55
N ASN A 121 8.46 -14.48 4.21
CA ASN A 121 8.78 -13.06 4.45
C ASN A 121 8.70 -12.62 5.93
N ARG A 122 8.47 -13.55 6.87
CA ARG A 122 8.25 -13.31 8.30
C ARG A 122 7.01 -12.42 8.58
N LEU A 123 6.11 -12.27 7.63
CA LEU A 123 4.89 -11.46 7.75
C LEU A 123 3.74 -12.30 8.28
N GLY A 124 3.12 -11.81 9.35
CA GLY A 124 1.88 -12.37 9.90
C GLY A 124 0.70 -11.41 9.74
N ASN A 125 -0.53 -11.93 9.82
CA ASN A 125 -1.70 -11.09 9.97
C ASN A 125 -1.75 -10.50 11.39
N PHE A 126 -2.52 -9.43 11.58
CA PHE A 126 -2.66 -8.74 12.87
C PHE A 126 -3.43 -9.58 13.89
N ASN A 127 -3.00 -9.56 15.15
CA ASN A 127 -3.76 -10.22 16.22
C ASN A 127 -4.95 -9.36 16.66
N THR A 128 -6.09 -9.57 16.02
CA THR A 128 -7.38 -9.03 16.46
C THR A 128 -8.31 -10.10 17.05
N VAL A 129 -7.78 -11.31 17.24
CA VAL A 129 -8.53 -12.47 17.75
C VAL A 129 -8.56 -12.51 19.28
N THR A 130 -7.40 -12.37 19.91
CA THR A 130 -7.33 -12.34 21.37
C THR A 130 -7.73 -10.97 21.92
N GLU A 131 -8.17 -10.92 23.17
CA GLU A 131 -8.55 -9.65 23.81
C GLU A 131 -7.35 -8.72 23.92
N GLU A 132 -6.21 -9.25 24.37
CA GLU A 132 -4.96 -8.49 24.51
C GLU A 132 -4.48 -7.98 23.16
N GLY A 133 -4.53 -8.81 22.11
CA GLY A 133 -4.15 -8.42 20.75
C GLY A 133 -5.04 -7.32 20.19
N ARG A 134 -6.37 -7.44 20.35
CA ARG A 134 -7.31 -6.37 19.97
C ARG A 134 -7.01 -5.05 20.67
N GLY A 135 -6.74 -5.13 22.00
CA GLY A 135 -6.38 -3.96 22.79
C GLY A 135 -5.10 -3.30 22.28
N ALA A 136 -4.04 -4.09 22.11
CA ALA A 136 -2.75 -3.61 21.64
C ALA A 136 -2.81 -3.02 20.22
N PHE A 137 -3.48 -3.72 19.29
CA PHE A 137 -3.67 -3.25 17.91
C PHE A 137 -4.49 -1.95 17.87
N GLY A 138 -5.64 -1.92 18.58
CA GLY A 138 -6.49 -0.73 18.62
C GLY A 138 -5.78 0.49 19.23
N ALA A 139 -5.06 0.28 20.35
CA ALA A 139 -4.26 1.31 20.99
C ALA A 139 -3.16 1.83 20.07
N ALA A 140 -2.43 0.94 19.38
CA ALA A 140 -1.37 1.33 18.45
C ALA A 140 -1.92 2.15 17.28
N MET A 141 -3.03 1.71 16.66
CA MET A 141 -3.64 2.42 15.54
C MET A 141 -4.18 3.79 15.96
N GLU A 142 -4.85 3.87 17.12
CA GLU A 142 -5.42 5.13 17.61
C GLU A 142 -4.34 6.12 18.03
N PHE A 143 -3.30 5.66 18.74
CA PHE A 143 -2.14 6.48 19.09
C PHE A 143 -1.42 7.05 17.86
N CYS A 144 -1.18 6.19 16.85
CA CYS A 144 -0.55 6.62 15.60
C CYS A 144 -1.43 7.62 14.84
N ALA A 145 -2.73 7.39 14.80
CA ALA A 145 -3.68 8.30 14.16
C ALA A 145 -3.72 9.65 14.87
N GLU A 146 -3.74 9.69 16.21
CA GLU A 146 -3.66 10.93 16.98
C GLU A 146 -2.36 11.67 16.67
N ARG A 147 -1.22 10.96 16.77
CA ARG A 147 0.10 11.54 16.61
C ARG A 147 0.28 12.25 15.27
N TRP A 148 -0.19 11.63 14.18
CA TRP A 148 0.01 12.12 12.82
C TRP A 148 -1.22 12.82 12.21
N SER A 149 -2.20 13.17 13.04
CA SER A 149 -3.36 13.99 12.64
C SER A 149 -3.46 15.31 13.39
N ARG A 150 -2.53 15.59 14.31
CA ARG A 150 -2.55 16.78 15.17
C ARG A 150 -2.53 18.06 14.35
N PRO A 151 -3.34 19.07 14.71
CA PRO A 151 -3.35 20.37 14.02
C PRO A 151 -2.01 21.10 14.06
N ASP A 152 -1.20 20.90 15.12
CA ASP A 152 0.14 21.48 15.28
C ASP A 152 1.18 20.87 14.32
N LYS A 153 0.84 19.76 13.64
CA LYS A 153 1.71 19.00 12.73
C LYS A 153 3.09 18.67 13.31
N LYS A 154 3.18 18.58 14.63
CA LYS A 154 4.45 18.37 15.34
C LYS A 154 5.24 17.17 14.82
N TYR A 155 4.54 16.10 14.46
CA TYR A 155 5.11 14.85 13.97
C TYR A 155 4.83 14.61 12.47
N GLY A 156 4.36 15.64 11.76
CA GLY A 156 3.89 15.53 10.39
C GLY A 156 2.46 14.99 10.28
N ARG A 157 2.07 14.59 9.08
CA ARG A 157 0.70 14.17 8.77
C ARG A 157 0.66 12.89 7.95
N VAL A 158 -0.19 11.94 8.36
CA VAL A 158 -0.52 10.72 7.61
C VAL A 158 -1.96 10.78 7.15
N SER A 159 -2.20 10.47 5.87
CA SER A 159 -3.52 10.52 5.25
C SER A 159 -4.04 9.14 4.82
N GLY A 160 -3.18 8.12 4.81
CA GLY A 160 -3.54 6.76 4.44
C GLY A 160 -2.90 5.70 5.34
N TYR A 161 -3.69 4.68 5.69
CA TYR A 161 -3.24 3.50 6.41
C TYR A 161 -3.58 2.27 5.57
N ILE A 162 -2.58 1.65 4.96
CA ILE A 162 -2.72 0.44 4.15
C ILE A 162 -2.52 -0.76 5.08
N MET A 163 -3.56 -1.55 5.28
CA MET A 163 -3.55 -2.62 6.27
C MET A 163 -3.03 -3.93 5.68
N GLY A 164 -1.79 -4.27 6.02
CA GLY A 164 -1.11 -5.44 5.47
C GLY A 164 -0.53 -5.19 4.09
N ASN A 165 -0.08 -6.26 3.45
CA ASN A 165 0.41 -6.29 2.08
C ASN A 165 -0.24 -7.45 1.33
N GLU A 166 -0.76 -7.22 0.10
CA GLU A 166 -1.26 -8.26 -0.81
C GLU A 166 -2.08 -9.35 -0.11
N VAL A 167 -3.07 -8.93 0.69
CA VAL A 167 -3.77 -9.84 1.61
C VAL A 167 -4.54 -10.98 0.92
N ASN A 168 -4.85 -10.84 -0.36
CA ASN A 168 -5.40 -11.93 -1.16
C ASN A 168 -4.38 -13.06 -1.45
N SER A 169 -3.08 -12.79 -1.24
CA SER A 169 -1.98 -13.76 -1.22
C SER A 169 -1.41 -13.93 0.18
N HIS A 170 -2.31 -14.07 1.14
CA HIS A 170 -2.07 -13.97 2.59
C HIS A 170 -0.97 -14.89 3.12
N TRP A 171 -0.80 -16.08 2.54
CA TRP A 171 0.23 -17.02 2.98
C TRP A 171 1.62 -16.39 3.00
N TRP A 172 1.93 -15.53 2.04
CA TRP A 172 3.23 -14.86 1.92
C TRP A 172 3.30 -13.52 2.64
N TRP A 173 2.16 -12.78 2.74
CA TRP A 173 2.19 -11.37 3.09
C TRP A 173 1.34 -10.98 4.30
N ALA A 174 0.44 -11.87 4.75
CA ALA A 174 -0.43 -11.67 5.91
C ALA A 174 -0.80 -13.02 6.52
N ASN A 175 0.22 -13.81 6.90
CA ASN A 175 0.04 -15.21 7.27
C ASN A 175 -0.81 -15.38 8.54
N MET A 176 -1.86 -16.22 8.43
CA MET A 176 -2.63 -16.72 9.58
C MET A 176 -2.85 -18.24 9.52
N GLY A 177 -1.92 -18.97 8.87
CA GLY A 177 -2.03 -20.39 8.60
C GLY A 177 -2.76 -20.69 7.29
N ARG A 178 -3.07 -21.97 7.06
CA ARG A 178 -3.86 -22.42 5.90
C ARG A 178 -5.34 -22.27 6.23
N VAL A 179 -6.00 -21.35 5.59
CA VAL A 179 -7.41 -21.01 5.88
C VAL A 179 -8.20 -20.82 4.59
N THR A 180 -9.50 -20.96 4.67
CA THR A 180 -10.40 -20.62 3.55
C THR A 180 -10.48 -19.12 3.35
N MET A 181 -10.92 -18.69 2.15
CA MET A 181 -11.15 -17.28 1.85
C MET A 181 -12.12 -16.62 2.85
N THR A 182 -13.17 -17.33 3.24
CA THR A 182 -14.19 -16.80 4.16
C THR A 182 -13.65 -16.61 5.57
N GLU A 183 -12.83 -17.54 6.07
CA GLU A 183 -12.17 -17.41 7.37
C GLU A 183 -11.21 -16.21 7.36
N PHE A 184 -10.34 -16.12 6.35
CA PHE A 184 -9.42 -15.00 6.21
C PHE A 184 -10.15 -13.67 6.09
N ALA A 185 -11.15 -13.57 5.20
CA ALA A 185 -11.89 -12.33 4.97
C ALA A 185 -12.67 -11.85 6.20
N ASN A 186 -13.25 -12.77 6.99
CA ASN A 186 -13.93 -12.42 8.24
C ASN A 186 -12.94 -11.88 9.29
N ASP A 187 -11.76 -12.47 9.40
CA ASP A 187 -10.72 -11.98 10.30
C ASP A 187 -10.19 -10.62 9.84
N TYR A 188 -9.85 -10.50 8.55
CA TYR A 188 -9.34 -9.26 7.98
C TYR A 188 -10.37 -8.12 8.01
N LEU A 189 -11.67 -8.43 7.90
CA LEU A 189 -12.74 -7.44 8.10
C LEU A 189 -12.70 -6.85 9.51
N ARG A 190 -12.40 -7.66 10.52
CA ARG A 190 -12.22 -7.18 11.91
C ARG A 190 -11.00 -6.27 12.03
N VAL A 191 -9.88 -6.64 11.39
CA VAL A 191 -8.68 -5.79 11.31
C VAL A 191 -9.02 -4.43 10.69
N MET A 192 -9.63 -4.43 9.51
CA MET A 192 -9.98 -3.23 8.78
C MET A 192 -10.95 -2.33 9.56
N ARG A 193 -11.95 -2.91 10.22
CA ARG A 193 -12.92 -2.16 11.03
C ARG A 193 -12.28 -1.54 12.26
N LEU A 194 -11.47 -2.29 12.99
CA LEU A 194 -10.76 -1.77 14.17
C LEU A 194 -9.79 -0.65 13.78
N ALA A 195 -9.05 -0.82 12.67
CA ALA A 195 -8.17 0.21 12.15
C ALA A 195 -8.95 1.47 11.73
N HIS A 196 -10.05 1.27 10.97
CA HIS A 196 -10.93 2.37 10.56
C HIS A 196 -11.45 3.14 11.76
N ASP A 197 -12.02 2.45 12.75
CA ASP A 197 -12.62 3.07 13.92
C ASP A 197 -11.58 3.81 14.78
N ALA A 198 -10.39 3.24 14.95
CA ALA A 198 -9.27 3.87 15.65
C ALA A 198 -8.80 5.14 14.92
N VAL A 199 -8.61 5.06 13.60
CA VAL A 199 -8.21 6.20 12.78
C VAL A 199 -9.29 7.28 12.79
N ARG A 200 -10.56 6.92 12.60
CA ARG A 200 -11.67 7.86 12.54
C ARG A 200 -11.95 8.56 13.86
N ARG A 201 -11.68 7.94 15.00
CA ARG A 201 -11.77 8.66 16.30
C ARG A 201 -10.81 9.84 16.37
N GLN A 202 -9.70 9.80 15.65
CA GLN A 202 -8.70 10.86 15.68
C GLN A 202 -8.76 11.78 14.46
N SER A 203 -9.08 11.27 13.26
CA SER A 203 -9.01 11.99 11.99
C SER A 203 -10.27 11.81 11.17
N SER A 204 -10.94 12.91 10.79
CA SER A 204 -12.10 12.88 9.89
C SER A 204 -11.74 12.55 8.43
N TRP A 205 -10.47 12.72 8.04
CA TRP A 205 -10.03 12.63 6.64
C TRP A 205 -9.20 11.39 6.33
N ALA A 206 -8.39 10.88 7.28
CA ALA A 206 -7.48 9.78 6.99
C ALA A 206 -8.24 8.51 6.59
N ARG A 207 -7.71 7.82 5.58
CA ARG A 207 -8.34 6.66 4.95
C ARG A 207 -7.66 5.37 5.33
N VAL A 208 -8.45 4.29 5.37
CA VAL A 208 -7.93 2.92 5.58
C VAL A 208 -8.12 2.12 4.30
N TYR A 209 -7.05 1.47 3.85
CA TYR A 209 -6.99 0.77 2.57
C TYR A 209 -6.75 -0.73 2.77
N MET A 210 -7.49 -1.54 2.00
CA MET A 210 -7.25 -2.95 1.79
C MET A 210 -6.15 -3.11 0.73
N SER A 211 -5.10 -3.89 1.00
CA SER A 211 -4.01 -4.13 0.06
C SER A 211 -4.25 -5.39 -0.75
N LEU A 212 -4.24 -5.28 -2.08
CA LEU A 212 -4.49 -6.39 -3.01
C LEU A 212 -3.49 -6.39 -4.17
N GLU A 213 -3.12 -7.58 -4.64
CA GLU A 213 -2.27 -7.77 -5.80
C GLU A 213 -3.09 -8.16 -7.04
N HIS A 214 -2.45 -8.26 -8.21
CA HIS A 214 -3.04 -8.28 -9.54
C HIS A 214 -3.83 -9.54 -9.94
N HIS A 215 -3.78 -10.65 -9.17
CA HIS A 215 -4.52 -11.88 -9.49
C HIS A 215 -6.01 -11.67 -9.25
N TRP A 216 -6.73 -11.30 -10.32
CA TRP A 216 -8.10 -10.83 -10.25
C TRP A 216 -9.15 -11.94 -10.20
N ASN A 217 -9.12 -12.88 -11.18
CA ASN A 217 -10.02 -14.05 -11.24
C ASN A 217 -9.25 -15.37 -11.09
N ILE A 218 -7.99 -15.33 -10.74
CA ILE A 218 -7.15 -16.50 -10.46
C ILE A 218 -6.45 -16.34 -9.13
N ARG A 219 -5.95 -17.42 -8.58
CA ARG A 219 -5.09 -17.39 -7.38
C ARG A 219 -3.62 -17.23 -7.74
N TYR A 220 -2.86 -16.58 -6.88
CA TYR A 220 -1.40 -16.56 -6.93
C TYR A 220 -0.85 -17.99 -6.86
N ASP A 221 -1.22 -18.76 -5.84
CA ASP A 221 -0.95 -20.19 -5.75
C ASP A 221 -2.11 -20.98 -6.33
N ARG A 222 -1.93 -21.47 -7.55
CA ARG A 222 -2.95 -22.28 -8.24
C ARG A 222 -3.14 -23.67 -7.61
N LYS A 223 -2.19 -24.14 -6.78
CA LYS A 223 -2.22 -25.48 -6.17
C LYS A 223 -2.99 -25.54 -4.86
N SER A 224 -3.26 -24.38 -4.24
CA SER A 224 -3.93 -24.34 -2.94
C SER A 224 -4.95 -23.20 -2.86
N GLU A 225 -6.16 -23.54 -2.46
CA GLU A 225 -7.22 -22.57 -2.15
C GLU A 225 -7.13 -22.00 -0.74
N HIS A 226 -6.17 -22.49 0.07
CA HIS A 226 -5.96 -22.08 1.46
C HIS A 226 -4.74 -21.17 1.65
N THR A 227 -4.14 -20.68 0.56
CA THR A 227 -2.93 -19.87 0.61
C THR A 227 -3.07 -18.53 -0.13
N SER A 228 -4.00 -18.46 -1.07
CA SER A 228 -4.30 -17.23 -1.82
C SER A 228 -5.71 -17.29 -2.43
N PHE A 229 -6.26 -16.13 -2.74
CA PHE A 229 -7.63 -15.96 -3.23
C PHE A 229 -7.66 -15.01 -4.44
N PRO A 230 -8.63 -15.20 -5.39
CA PRO A 230 -8.86 -14.19 -6.42
C PRO A 230 -9.31 -12.87 -5.80
N ALA A 231 -8.68 -11.77 -6.19
CA ALA A 231 -8.94 -10.45 -5.60
C ALA A 231 -10.41 -10.03 -5.77
N ARG A 232 -11.03 -10.34 -6.92
CA ARG A 232 -12.44 -10.02 -7.18
C ARG A 232 -13.39 -10.71 -6.20
N GLU A 233 -13.25 -12.03 -6.03
CA GLU A 233 -14.09 -12.80 -5.10
C GLU A 233 -13.90 -12.33 -3.66
N PHE A 234 -12.66 -11.99 -3.30
CA PHE A 234 -12.32 -11.47 -1.99
C PHE A 234 -13.02 -10.12 -1.72
N ILE A 235 -12.94 -9.16 -2.68
CA ILE A 235 -13.63 -7.86 -2.57
C ILE A 235 -15.14 -8.06 -2.45
N ASP A 236 -15.73 -8.90 -3.30
CA ASP A 236 -17.18 -9.13 -3.31
C ASP A 236 -17.67 -9.73 -1.99
N TYR A 237 -16.94 -10.71 -1.45
CA TYR A 237 -17.26 -11.30 -0.16
C TYR A 237 -17.08 -10.29 0.98
N PHE A 238 -15.95 -9.58 1.01
CA PHE A 238 -15.65 -8.58 2.03
C PHE A 238 -16.71 -7.47 2.06
N ALA A 239 -17.06 -6.90 0.92
CA ALA A 239 -18.06 -5.83 0.82
C ALA A 239 -19.44 -6.29 1.30
N ARG A 240 -19.89 -7.47 0.86
CA ARG A 240 -21.16 -8.06 1.30
C ARG A 240 -21.16 -8.26 2.81
N ARG A 241 -20.07 -8.78 3.36
CA ARG A 241 -19.94 -9.05 4.78
C ARG A 241 -19.87 -7.77 5.61
N ALA A 242 -19.13 -6.76 5.14
CA ALA A 242 -19.07 -5.44 5.76
C ALA A 242 -20.45 -4.80 5.87
N ARG A 243 -21.26 -4.86 4.81
CA ARG A 243 -22.64 -4.34 4.83
C ARG A 243 -23.55 -5.05 5.85
N THR A 244 -23.44 -6.37 5.98
CA THR A 244 -24.23 -7.13 6.93
C THR A 244 -23.97 -6.68 8.38
N ASP A 245 -22.73 -6.31 8.68
CA ASP A 245 -22.28 -5.90 10.02
C ASP A 245 -22.31 -4.36 10.22
N GLY A 246 -22.86 -3.61 9.26
CA GLY A 246 -22.77 -2.15 9.16
C GLY A 246 -21.53 -1.72 8.37
N ASP A 247 -21.72 -1.18 7.15
CA ASP A 247 -20.61 -0.78 6.27
C ASP A 247 -19.80 0.38 6.87
N PHE A 248 -18.59 0.56 6.38
CA PHE A 248 -17.67 1.63 6.77
C PHE A 248 -16.83 2.09 5.58
N ASP A 249 -16.15 3.21 5.70
CA ASP A 249 -15.41 3.86 4.60
C ASP A 249 -14.02 3.22 4.39
N TRP A 250 -14.00 2.00 3.84
CA TRP A 250 -12.79 1.33 3.41
C TRP A 250 -12.47 1.60 1.94
N HIS A 251 -11.19 1.56 1.57
CA HIS A 251 -10.68 1.85 0.24
C HIS A 251 -9.73 0.74 -0.24
N VAL A 252 -9.21 0.86 -1.47
CA VAL A 252 -8.36 -0.16 -2.10
C VAL A 252 -6.96 0.40 -2.38
N ALA A 253 -5.94 -0.31 -1.91
CA ALA A 253 -4.55 -0.17 -2.29
C ALA A 253 -4.20 -1.36 -3.20
N PHE A 254 -3.96 -1.12 -4.47
CA PHE A 254 -3.85 -2.16 -5.48
C PHE A 254 -2.45 -2.18 -6.11
N HIS A 255 -1.95 -3.39 -6.44
CA HIS A 255 -0.63 -3.61 -7.00
C HIS A 255 -0.74 -4.18 -8.43
N PRO A 256 -0.83 -3.34 -9.48
CA PRO A 256 -1.02 -3.78 -10.86
C PRO A 256 0.30 -4.13 -11.55
N TYR A 257 1.13 -4.95 -10.93
CA TYR A 257 2.36 -5.42 -11.56
C TYR A 257 2.11 -6.05 -12.95
N PRO A 258 3.10 -6.03 -13.86
CA PRO A 258 3.07 -6.87 -15.05
C PRO A 258 2.82 -8.35 -14.70
N GLU A 259 2.19 -9.12 -15.59
CA GLU A 259 1.90 -10.55 -15.33
C GLU A 259 3.15 -11.39 -15.04
N ASN A 260 4.29 -10.99 -15.62
CA ASN A 260 5.62 -11.49 -15.31
C ASN A 260 6.47 -10.35 -14.75
N LEU A 261 6.85 -10.43 -13.50
CA LEU A 261 7.61 -9.38 -12.80
C LEU A 261 8.97 -9.07 -13.46
N PHE A 262 9.58 -10.02 -14.17
CA PHE A 262 10.84 -9.84 -14.91
C PHE A 262 10.64 -9.27 -16.32
N GLU A 263 9.39 -9.15 -16.80
CA GLU A 263 9.06 -8.57 -18.10
C GLU A 263 8.27 -7.28 -17.92
N PRO A 264 8.91 -6.10 -17.99
CA PRO A 264 8.24 -4.84 -17.69
C PRO A 264 7.25 -4.39 -18.78
N ARG A 265 7.25 -5.01 -19.96
CA ARG A 265 6.39 -4.65 -21.10
C ARG A 265 4.95 -5.13 -20.88
N PHE A 266 4.28 -4.58 -19.86
CA PHE A 266 2.91 -4.96 -19.46
C PHE A 266 1.89 -4.85 -20.62
N TRP A 267 2.14 -4.03 -21.64
CA TRP A 267 1.29 -3.96 -22.84
C TRP A 267 1.26 -5.26 -23.64
N MET A 268 2.22 -6.15 -23.39
CA MET A 268 2.29 -7.49 -23.97
C MET A 268 1.61 -8.56 -23.09
N ASP A 269 1.13 -8.21 -21.89
CA ASP A 269 0.49 -9.15 -20.97
C ASP A 269 -0.65 -9.92 -21.66
N LYS A 270 -0.61 -11.24 -21.58
CA LYS A 270 -1.59 -12.14 -22.23
C LYS A 270 -2.78 -12.44 -21.32
N SER A 271 -2.57 -12.40 -20.01
CA SER A 271 -3.59 -12.69 -19.00
C SER A 271 -4.39 -11.48 -18.55
N ALA A 272 -4.17 -10.31 -19.17
CA ALA A 272 -4.93 -9.09 -18.94
C ALA A 272 -5.86 -8.81 -20.15
N SER A 273 -7.13 -9.19 -20.04
CA SER A 273 -8.17 -8.97 -21.04
C SER A 273 -9.12 -7.84 -20.61
N ASN A 274 -9.96 -7.38 -21.54
CA ASN A 274 -10.85 -6.23 -21.31
C ASN A 274 -12.19 -6.58 -20.65
N ASN A 275 -12.38 -7.82 -20.20
CA ASN A 275 -13.60 -8.23 -19.51
C ASN A 275 -13.28 -8.48 -18.02
N VAL A 276 -13.77 -7.63 -17.15
CA VAL A 276 -13.52 -7.67 -15.70
C VAL A 276 -14.00 -8.96 -15.03
N LEU A 277 -15.02 -9.63 -15.60
CA LEU A 277 -15.56 -10.86 -15.03
C LEU A 277 -14.74 -12.09 -15.38
N THR A 278 -13.93 -12.02 -16.44
CA THR A 278 -13.17 -13.17 -16.95
C THR A 278 -11.66 -12.96 -17.05
N THR A 279 -11.18 -11.69 -16.99
CA THR A 279 -9.74 -11.44 -17.05
C THR A 279 -9.02 -12.13 -15.87
N PRO A 280 -7.98 -12.92 -16.12
CA PRO A 280 -7.21 -13.54 -15.04
C PRO A 280 -6.56 -12.51 -14.12
N ARG A 281 -6.01 -11.42 -14.67
CA ARG A 281 -5.30 -10.36 -13.94
C ARG A 281 -5.80 -8.97 -14.31
N ILE A 282 -5.67 -8.04 -13.37
CA ILE A 282 -5.69 -6.61 -13.65
C ILE A 282 -4.25 -6.09 -13.48
N THR A 283 -3.63 -5.76 -14.62
CA THR A 283 -2.30 -5.13 -14.70
C THR A 283 -2.44 -3.72 -15.28
N PHE A 284 -1.36 -2.99 -15.53
CA PHE A 284 -1.47 -1.69 -16.21
C PHE A 284 -2.13 -1.79 -17.60
N LYS A 285 -2.11 -2.95 -18.24
CA LYS A 285 -2.73 -3.14 -19.56
C LYS A 285 -4.24 -2.87 -19.55
N ASN A 286 -4.92 -3.25 -18.46
CA ASN A 286 -6.37 -3.16 -18.31
C ASN A 286 -6.79 -2.53 -16.97
N ILE A 287 -5.98 -1.62 -16.43
CA ILE A 287 -6.17 -1.04 -15.09
C ILE A 287 -7.47 -0.26 -14.95
N GLU A 288 -8.02 0.27 -16.03
CA GLU A 288 -9.32 0.96 -16.10
C GLU A 288 -10.49 0.10 -15.62
N LEU A 289 -10.34 -1.23 -15.66
CA LEU A 289 -11.36 -2.15 -15.18
C LEU A 289 -11.56 -2.07 -13.67
N LEU A 290 -10.53 -1.75 -12.90
CA LEU A 290 -10.63 -1.71 -11.44
C LEU A 290 -11.54 -0.59 -10.94
N PRO A 291 -11.35 0.70 -11.31
CA PRO A 291 -12.28 1.74 -10.90
C PRO A 291 -13.69 1.55 -11.49
N ALA A 292 -13.80 1.01 -12.71
CA ALA A 292 -15.10 0.67 -13.29
C ALA A 292 -15.84 -0.40 -12.46
N TYR A 293 -15.12 -1.42 -11.98
CA TYR A 293 -15.66 -2.45 -11.11
C TYR A 293 -16.16 -1.90 -9.76
N LEU A 294 -15.37 -1.01 -9.15
CA LEU A 294 -15.70 -0.43 -7.84
C LEU A 294 -16.85 0.60 -7.88
N ARG A 295 -17.32 0.99 -9.08
CA ARG A 295 -18.55 1.83 -9.24
C ARG A 295 -19.84 1.02 -9.19
N ARG A 296 -19.79 -0.30 -9.06
CA ARG A 296 -21.00 -1.14 -8.95
C ARG A 296 -21.75 -0.81 -7.66
N PRO A 297 -23.10 -0.76 -7.69
CA PRO A 297 -23.93 -0.34 -6.55
C PRO A 297 -23.62 -1.08 -5.25
N GLU A 298 -23.30 -2.38 -5.34
CA GLU A 298 -22.97 -3.22 -4.21
C GLU A 298 -21.59 -2.94 -3.58
N LEU A 299 -20.75 -2.11 -4.20
CA LEU A 299 -19.42 -1.73 -3.69
C LEU A 299 -19.36 -0.27 -3.20
N LEU A 300 -20.40 0.53 -3.47
CA LEU A 300 -20.42 1.93 -3.05
C LEU A 300 -20.56 2.05 -1.53
N TYR A 301 -19.99 3.11 -0.98
CA TYR A 301 -20.22 3.56 0.39
C TYR A 301 -20.95 4.90 0.38
N ASN A 302 -22.16 4.98 0.96
CA ASN A 302 -23.00 6.17 0.92
C ASN A 302 -23.15 6.75 -0.51
N GLY A 303 -23.30 5.88 -1.52
CA GLY A 303 -23.43 6.25 -2.92
C GLY A 303 -22.13 6.69 -3.61
N GLN A 304 -20.98 6.64 -2.92
CA GLN A 304 -19.68 7.04 -3.46
C GLN A 304 -18.79 5.82 -3.74
N PRO A 305 -18.03 5.80 -4.86
CA PRO A 305 -17.07 4.75 -5.15
C PRO A 305 -15.94 4.72 -4.12
N ARG A 306 -15.47 3.50 -3.79
CA ARG A 306 -14.25 3.30 -3.01
C ARG A 306 -13.07 3.91 -3.76
N ARG A 307 -12.23 4.68 -3.07
CA ARG A 307 -11.04 5.30 -3.68
C ARG A 307 -9.94 4.25 -3.87
N ILE A 308 -9.09 4.47 -4.85
CA ILE A 308 -7.99 3.58 -5.20
C ILE A 308 -6.68 4.35 -5.12
N ILE A 309 -5.68 3.75 -4.49
CA ILE A 309 -4.28 4.10 -4.68
C ILE A 309 -3.56 2.88 -5.27
N LEU A 310 -2.71 3.10 -6.26
CA LEU A 310 -1.78 2.07 -6.72
C LEU A 310 -0.55 2.18 -5.82
N SER A 311 -0.54 1.36 -4.75
CA SER A 311 0.38 1.55 -3.62
C SER A 311 1.72 0.86 -3.78
N GLU A 312 1.80 -0.10 -4.70
CA GLU A 312 3.04 -0.81 -5.00
C GLU A 312 2.98 -1.37 -6.42
N GLN A 313 3.89 -0.98 -7.25
CA GLN A 313 4.15 -1.53 -8.57
C GLN A 313 5.47 -1.01 -9.08
N GLY A 314 6.16 -1.83 -9.87
CA GLY A 314 7.44 -1.49 -10.45
C GLY A 314 7.68 -2.21 -11.76
N PHE A 315 8.69 -1.75 -12.47
CA PHE A 315 9.08 -2.30 -13.75
C PHE A 315 10.53 -2.77 -13.65
N HIS A 316 10.76 -4.05 -13.90
CA HIS A 316 12.10 -4.62 -13.85
C HIS A 316 13.02 -4.00 -14.91
N THR A 317 14.30 -3.82 -14.59
CA THR A 317 15.33 -3.49 -15.57
C THR A 317 15.84 -4.79 -16.19
N PRO A 318 15.43 -5.16 -17.41
CA PRO A 318 15.94 -6.35 -18.08
C PRO A 318 17.46 -6.31 -18.28
N LYS A 319 18.08 -7.47 -18.38
CA LYS A 319 19.51 -7.54 -18.70
C LYS A 319 19.75 -7.06 -20.15
N GLY A 320 20.89 -6.43 -20.37
CA GLY A 320 21.32 -5.94 -21.69
C GLY A 320 21.31 -4.42 -21.80
N THR A 321 21.80 -3.90 -22.92
CA THR A 321 22.08 -2.47 -23.12
C THR A 321 20.81 -1.58 -23.10
N ASN A 322 19.66 -2.13 -23.43
CA ASN A 322 18.39 -1.39 -23.48
C ASN A 322 17.51 -1.58 -22.23
N GLY A 323 18.00 -2.27 -21.19
CA GLY A 323 17.20 -2.60 -20.03
C GLY A 323 16.59 -1.39 -19.32
N GLU A 324 17.38 -0.36 -19.07
CA GLU A 324 16.89 0.88 -18.45
C GLU A 324 15.92 1.66 -19.34
N ILE A 325 16.11 1.61 -20.67
CA ILE A 325 15.20 2.22 -21.63
C ILE A 325 13.83 1.55 -21.57
N ILE A 326 13.80 0.21 -21.53
CA ILE A 326 12.55 -0.56 -21.46
C ILE A 326 11.85 -0.31 -20.11
N GLN A 327 12.59 -0.32 -18.98
CA GLN A 327 12.06 0.02 -17.67
C GLN A 327 11.41 1.42 -17.66
N ALA A 328 12.14 2.41 -18.18
CA ALA A 328 11.69 3.79 -18.22
C ALA A 328 10.47 3.99 -19.15
N ALA A 329 10.44 3.29 -20.29
CA ALA A 329 9.30 3.33 -21.21
C ALA A 329 8.06 2.69 -20.60
N ALA A 330 8.21 1.60 -19.84
CA ALA A 330 7.11 0.99 -19.11
C ALA A 330 6.52 1.95 -18.07
N TYR A 331 7.36 2.65 -17.30
CA TYR A 331 6.90 3.69 -16.40
C TYR A 331 6.16 4.82 -17.14
N ALA A 332 6.71 5.33 -18.23
CA ALA A 332 6.12 6.42 -19.01
C ALA A 332 4.71 6.04 -19.53
N LEU A 333 4.57 4.86 -20.12
CA LEU A 333 3.28 4.37 -20.61
C LEU A 333 2.27 4.17 -19.47
N ALA A 334 2.69 3.54 -18.37
CA ALA A 334 1.82 3.33 -17.22
C ALA A 334 1.34 4.65 -16.64
N TYR A 335 2.23 5.64 -16.48
CA TYR A 335 1.88 6.93 -15.93
C TYR A 335 0.92 7.70 -16.85
N LYS A 336 1.18 7.73 -18.15
CA LYS A 336 0.27 8.33 -19.15
C LYS A 336 -1.12 7.69 -19.10
N LYS A 337 -1.18 6.37 -18.95
CA LYS A 337 -2.45 5.66 -18.88
C LYS A 337 -3.24 6.02 -17.61
N ILE A 338 -2.60 6.03 -16.45
CA ILE A 338 -3.33 6.27 -15.18
C ILE A 338 -3.66 7.73 -14.93
N GLU A 339 -2.97 8.66 -15.59
CA GLU A 339 -3.20 10.11 -15.44
C GLU A 339 -4.67 10.46 -15.70
N ALA A 340 -5.25 9.95 -16.77
CA ALA A 340 -6.61 10.23 -17.19
C ALA A 340 -7.68 9.39 -16.49
N ILE A 341 -7.31 8.36 -15.71
CA ILE A 341 -8.28 7.44 -15.10
C ILE A 341 -8.82 8.03 -13.81
N GLU A 342 -10.11 8.35 -13.78
CA GLU A 342 -10.80 8.78 -12.58
C GLU A 342 -10.95 7.64 -11.56
N GLY A 343 -10.87 7.98 -10.26
CA GLY A 343 -11.01 7.02 -9.16
C GLY A 343 -9.70 6.45 -8.65
N ILE A 344 -8.60 6.63 -9.39
CA ILE A 344 -7.23 6.34 -8.94
C ILE A 344 -6.59 7.65 -8.46
N ASP A 345 -6.27 7.72 -7.17
CA ASP A 345 -5.75 8.93 -6.53
C ASP A 345 -4.22 9.05 -6.58
N ALA A 346 -3.52 7.92 -6.62
CA ALA A 346 -2.05 7.88 -6.59
C ALA A 346 -1.47 6.72 -7.37
N PHE A 347 -0.29 6.95 -7.95
CA PHE A 347 0.61 5.95 -8.52
C PHE A 347 1.92 5.97 -7.73
N ILE A 348 2.05 5.08 -6.75
CA ILE A 348 3.19 5.01 -5.83
C ILE A 348 4.15 3.93 -6.32
N LEU A 349 5.22 4.35 -7.01
CA LEU A 349 6.17 3.43 -7.60
C LEU A 349 6.96 2.66 -6.53
N HIS A 350 7.06 1.37 -6.67
CA HIS A 350 8.00 0.49 -6.01
C HIS A 350 9.10 0.12 -7.03
N ARG A 351 10.35 0.60 -6.88
CA ARG A 351 10.82 1.22 -5.66
C ARG A 351 11.82 2.34 -5.94
N HIS A 352 12.27 2.97 -4.89
CA HIS A 352 13.22 4.06 -4.97
C HIS A 352 14.61 3.58 -5.42
N VAL A 353 15.11 2.49 -4.82
CA VAL A 353 16.44 1.94 -5.05
C VAL A 353 16.35 0.43 -5.23
N ASP A 354 17.15 -0.14 -6.15
CA ASP A 354 17.25 -1.59 -6.33
C ASP A 354 17.59 -2.30 -5.01
N ASN A 355 17.05 -3.51 -4.84
CA ASN A 355 17.28 -4.31 -3.64
C ASN A 355 17.65 -5.75 -4.00
N LYS A 356 18.80 -6.22 -3.48
CA LYS A 356 19.27 -7.60 -3.69
C LYS A 356 18.31 -8.66 -3.11
N GLY A 357 17.54 -8.29 -2.08
CA GLY A 357 16.60 -9.19 -1.40
C GLY A 357 15.30 -9.48 -2.16
N GLU A 358 15.10 -8.89 -3.35
CA GLU A 358 13.86 -9.05 -4.14
C GLU A 358 13.97 -10.12 -5.23
N GLY A 359 14.63 -11.24 -4.95
CA GLY A 359 14.66 -12.38 -5.85
C GLY A 359 15.29 -12.11 -7.23
N GLY A 360 16.13 -11.07 -7.35
CA GLY A 360 16.76 -10.65 -8.60
C GLY A 360 16.01 -9.58 -9.38
N LEU A 361 14.87 -9.09 -8.89
CA LEU A 361 14.17 -7.96 -9.47
C LEU A 361 14.96 -6.66 -9.26
N MET A 362 15.07 -5.86 -10.31
CA MET A 362 15.73 -4.55 -10.32
C MET A 362 14.69 -3.47 -10.67
N LEU A 363 13.94 -3.06 -9.65
CA LEU A 363 12.75 -2.18 -9.81
C LEU A 363 13.05 -0.71 -9.53
N GLY A 364 14.24 -0.39 -8.98
CA GLY A 364 14.59 0.93 -8.50
C GLY A 364 14.70 1.99 -9.59
N LEU A 365 14.45 3.23 -9.21
CA LEU A 365 14.86 4.43 -9.95
C LEU A 365 16.37 4.63 -9.90
N ARG A 366 16.99 4.11 -8.83
CA ARG A 366 18.44 4.09 -8.63
C ARG A 366 18.96 2.66 -8.55
N GLY A 367 20.15 2.45 -9.12
CA GLY A 367 20.84 1.17 -9.10
C GLY A 367 21.48 0.84 -7.76
N LEU A 368 22.02 -0.38 -7.65
CA LEU A 368 22.85 -0.82 -6.53
C LEU A 368 24.25 -0.23 -6.66
N THR A 369 24.88 0.07 -5.51
CA THR A 369 26.33 0.36 -5.44
C THR A 369 27.03 -0.73 -4.61
N PRO A 370 28.31 -1.01 -4.89
CA PRO A 370 29.12 -1.90 -4.06
C PRO A 370 29.24 -1.41 -2.61
N ASN A 371 29.29 -0.08 -2.43
CA ASN A 371 29.47 0.58 -1.14
C ASN A 371 28.20 1.34 -0.74
N ALA A 372 27.68 1.06 0.46
CA ALA A 372 26.47 1.71 0.97
C ALA A 372 26.60 3.23 1.22
N THR A 373 27.80 3.78 1.17
CA THR A 373 28.13 5.19 1.43
C THR A 373 28.15 6.04 0.16
N GLU A 374 28.15 5.45 -1.03
CA GLU A 374 28.16 6.20 -2.29
C GLU A 374 26.76 6.52 -2.77
N ALA A 375 26.61 7.64 -3.47
CA ALA A 375 25.37 8.00 -4.15
C ALA A 375 25.04 6.93 -5.20
N ARG A 376 23.94 6.23 -5.01
CA ARG A 376 23.48 5.17 -5.91
C ARG A 376 23.16 5.73 -7.28
N PRO A 377 23.64 5.10 -8.39
CA PRO A 377 23.51 5.67 -9.73
C PRO A 377 22.03 5.85 -10.10
N LYS A 378 21.72 6.98 -10.72
CA LYS A 378 20.41 7.24 -11.33
C LYS A 378 20.29 6.39 -12.58
N LYS A 379 19.15 5.70 -12.72
CA LYS A 379 18.79 5.03 -13.98
C LYS A 379 18.03 5.98 -14.90
N LYS A 380 17.80 5.57 -16.15
CA LYS A 380 16.95 6.32 -17.08
C LYS A 380 15.56 6.59 -16.51
N SER A 381 15.00 5.63 -15.76
CA SER A 381 13.71 5.77 -15.07
C SER A 381 13.69 6.88 -14.01
N TRP A 382 14.83 7.25 -13.40
CA TRP A 382 14.91 8.36 -12.45
C TRP A 382 14.61 9.72 -13.15
N GLU A 383 15.20 9.92 -14.34
CA GLU A 383 15.00 11.15 -15.12
C GLU A 383 13.55 11.25 -15.61
N VAL A 384 13.02 10.15 -16.14
CA VAL A 384 11.65 10.06 -16.65
C VAL A 384 10.64 10.28 -15.52
N PHE A 385 10.85 9.66 -14.35
CA PHE A 385 10.03 9.88 -13.17
C PHE A 385 10.10 11.35 -12.72
N ARG A 386 11.28 11.96 -12.68
CA ARG A 386 11.44 13.37 -12.30
C ARG A 386 10.66 14.28 -13.23
N ALA A 387 10.70 14.04 -14.53
CA ALA A 387 10.02 14.86 -15.52
C ALA A 387 8.50 14.73 -15.52
N SER A 388 7.93 13.63 -14.96
CA SER A 388 6.47 13.45 -14.90
C SER A 388 5.79 14.63 -14.23
N ASP A 389 4.67 15.11 -14.78
CA ASP A 389 3.87 16.25 -14.32
C ASP A 389 4.61 17.58 -14.28
N THR A 390 5.67 17.71 -15.05
CA THR A 390 6.36 18.98 -15.30
C THR A 390 6.11 19.43 -16.74
N PRO A 391 6.35 20.72 -17.09
CA PRO A 391 6.22 21.17 -18.48
C PRO A 391 7.10 20.40 -19.48
N GLU A 392 8.13 19.71 -19.00
CA GLU A 392 9.12 18.98 -19.80
C GLU A 392 8.74 17.53 -20.09
N TRP A 393 7.66 17.02 -19.49
CA TRP A 393 7.38 15.59 -19.49
C TRP A 393 7.06 14.99 -20.87
N GLU A 394 6.40 15.73 -21.77
CA GLU A 394 6.11 15.23 -23.13
C GLU A 394 7.41 14.93 -23.88
N MET A 395 8.35 15.87 -23.86
CA MET A 395 9.68 15.69 -24.45
C MET A 395 10.46 14.56 -23.75
N ALA A 396 10.41 14.50 -22.42
CA ALA A 396 11.10 13.47 -21.64
C ALA A 396 10.53 12.06 -21.89
N PHE A 397 9.27 11.93 -22.31
CA PHE A 397 8.59 10.67 -22.58
C PHE A 397 8.65 10.25 -24.06
N GLU A 398 9.05 11.14 -24.98
CA GLU A 398 9.05 10.89 -26.44
C GLU A 398 9.83 9.62 -26.84
N PHE A 399 10.99 9.37 -26.19
CA PHE A 399 11.81 8.20 -26.43
C PHE A 399 11.05 6.86 -26.25
N ALA A 400 10.01 6.88 -25.41
CA ALA A 400 9.25 5.67 -25.09
C ALA A 400 8.27 5.27 -26.19
N LEU A 401 7.79 6.22 -27.01
CA LEU A 401 6.81 5.94 -28.08
C LEU A 401 7.21 4.76 -29.00
N PRO A 402 8.41 4.76 -29.60
CA PRO A 402 8.82 3.62 -30.44
C PRO A 402 9.04 2.34 -29.64
N VAL A 403 9.40 2.41 -28.35
CA VAL A 403 9.60 1.23 -27.49
C VAL A 403 8.27 0.54 -27.18
N VAL A 404 7.22 1.33 -26.97
CA VAL A 404 5.87 0.82 -26.67
C VAL A 404 5.01 0.59 -27.91
N GLY A 405 5.53 0.95 -29.10
CA GLY A 405 4.83 0.74 -30.37
C GLY A 405 3.73 1.76 -30.68
N LEU A 406 3.82 2.96 -30.12
CA LEU A 406 2.88 4.07 -30.36
C LEU A 406 3.54 5.16 -31.24
N LYS A 407 2.70 5.90 -31.97
CA LYS A 407 3.12 7.08 -32.74
C LYS A 407 2.95 8.37 -31.95
N SER A 408 2.00 8.40 -31.04
CA SER A 408 1.77 9.55 -30.15
C SER A 408 1.09 9.09 -28.87
N TRP A 409 1.19 9.92 -27.80
CA TRP A 409 0.52 9.67 -26.51
C TRP A 409 -1.01 9.76 -26.59
N ASN A 410 -1.57 10.36 -27.65
CA ASN A 410 -3.02 10.40 -27.89
C ASN A 410 -3.63 9.02 -28.21
N GLU A 411 -2.81 8.01 -28.51
CA GLU A 411 -3.24 6.64 -28.75
C GLU A 411 -3.42 5.84 -27.45
N VAL A 412 -2.98 6.37 -26.32
CA VAL A 412 -3.13 5.71 -25.00
C VAL A 412 -4.60 5.75 -24.57
N LYS A 413 -5.17 4.56 -24.36
CA LYS A 413 -6.56 4.35 -23.92
C LYS A 413 -6.63 3.93 -22.47
#